data_7d1c1fe3858a7a6c9009ea5775ccb9b5
#
_entry.id   7d1c1fe3858a7a6c9009ea5775ccb9b5
#
_cell.length_a   1.000
_cell.length_b   1.000
_cell.length_c   1.000
_cell.angle_alpha   90.00
_cell.angle_beta   90.00
_cell.angle_gamma   90.00
#
_symmetry.space_group_name_H-M   'P 1'
#
loop_
_entity.id
_entity.type
_entity.pdbx_description
1 polymer ?
#
loop_
_entity_poly.entity_id
_entity_poly.type
_entity_poly.pdbx_seq_one_letter_code
_entity_poly.pdbx_strand_id
1 'polypeptide(L)'
;VYENIQKLKPGEFIKIENNKFSLNKYWGVNKIKKANLKKDEINHNIQKLIENSVEINLRSDVKVGTLLSGGIDSSIISYEASKHLKEQNTFCVNFKNKKNNEGNDAKKFSQFINSKHKNLDLKIEDFFHTLEHISKISDEPHADSSIVPSFLISKEAKNQNVKVLISGAGGDEIFAGYKRHYSSFRNLFFGILNNVGF
;
A
#
# COMPACT_ATOMS: atom_id res chain seq x y z
N VAL A 1 14.34 -13.14 -13.04
CA VAL A 1 14.31 -14.51 -12.50
C VAL A 1 14.46 -15.54 -13.62
N TYR A 2 13.86 -15.31 -14.77
CA TYR A 2 13.93 -16.18 -15.92
C TYR A 2 14.83 -15.63 -17.01
N GLU A 3 15.61 -16.51 -17.66
CA GLU A 3 16.45 -16.13 -18.77
C GLU A 3 15.60 -15.61 -19.95
N ASN A 4 16.05 -14.52 -20.58
CA ASN A 4 15.37 -13.85 -21.71
C ASN A 4 13.99 -13.23 -21.39
N ILE A 5 13.55 -13.21 -20.13
CA ILE A 5 12.35 -12.51 -19.70
C ILE A 5 12.74 -11.27 -18.89
N GLN A 6 12.33 -10.10 -19.34
CA GLN A 6 12.62 -8.84 -18.71
C GLN A 6 11.35 -8.15 -18.21
N LYS A 7 11.44 -7.49 -17.06
CA LYS A 7 10.38 -6.62 -16.56
C LYS A 7 10.56 -5.20 -17.08
N LEU A 8 9.45 -4.56 -17.40
CA LEU A 8 9.43 -3.12 -17.63
C LEU A 8 9.87 -2.38 -16.36
N LYS A 9 10.65 -1.32 -16.53
CA LYS A 9 11.00 -0.44 -15.41
C LYS A 9 9.81 0.41 -15.00
N PRO A 10 9.73 0.86 -13.73
CA PRO A 10 8.69 1.79 -13.29
C PRO A 10 8.62 3.04 -14.19
N GLY A 11 7.39 3.40 -14.57
CA GLY A 11 7.14 4.53 -15.45
C GLY A 11 7.41 4.31 -16.94
N GLU A 12 7.58 3.06 -17.36
CA GLU A 12 7.75 2.68 -18.76
C GLU A 12 6.53 1.91 -19.30
N PHE A 13 6.31 1.99 -20.61
CA PHE A 13 5.36 1.15 -21.34
C PHE A 13 5.92 0.75 -22.71
N ILE A 14 5.47 -0.40 -23.20
CA ILE A 14 5.77 -0.88 -24.56
C ILE A 14 4.58 -0.55 -25.45
N LYS A 15 4.86 0.06 -26.59
CA LYS A 15 3.90 0.23 -27.69
C LYS A 15 4.27 -0.76 -28.81
N ILE A 16 3.32 -1.57 -29.26
CA ILE A 16 3.51 -2.53 -30.35
C ILE A 16 2.60 -2.11 -31.51
N GLU A 17 3.19 -1.79 -32.64
CA GLU A 17 2.50 -1.43 -33.88
C GLU A 17 3.22 -2.07 -35.09
N ASN A 18 2.48 -2.68 -36.00
CA ASN A 18 3.00 -3.29 -37.23
C ASN A 18 4.21 -4.24 -36.97
N ASN A 19 4.11 -5.12 -35.96
CA ASN A 19 5.16 -6.04 -35.54
C ASN A 19 6.48 -5.38 -35.06
N LYS A 20 6.46 -4.07 -34.81
CA LYS A 20 7.58 -3.35 -34.19
C LYS A 20 7.18 -2.92 -32.79
N PHE A 21 8.13 -3.00 -31.86
CA PHE A 21 7.92 -2.49 -30.51
C PHE A 21 8.79 -1.27 -30.24
N SER A 22 8.27 -0.35 -29.43
CA SER A 22 9.01 0.77 -28.89
C SER A 22 8.82 0.85 -27.37
N LEU A 23 9.91 1.09 -26.65
CA LEU A 23 9.92 1.30 -25.21
C LEU A 23 9.83 2.81 -24.93
N ASN A 24 8.82 3.22 -24.17
CA ASN A 24 8.56 4.62 -23.90
C ASN A 24 8.51 4.84 -22.38
N LYS A 25 9.03 6.00 -21.94
CA LYS A 25 9.00 6.42 -20.53
C LYS A 25 8.05 7.59 -20.35
N TYR A 26 6.96 7.40 -19.61
CA TYR A 26 5.97 8.45 -19.33
C TYR A 26 6.22 9.16 -17.99
N TRP A 27 6.88 8.49 -17.03
CA TRP A 27 7.13 9.04 -15.71
C TRP A 27 8.53 8.67 -15.17
N GLY A 28 9.03 9.46 -14.21
CA GLY A 28 10.26 9.16 -13.48
C GLY A 28 10.53 10.20 -12.40
N VAL A 29 11.19 9.81 -11.31
CA VAL A 29 11.52 10.67 -10.16
C VAL A 29 12.34 11.90 -10.54
N ASN A 30 13.16 11.81 -11.58
CA ASN A 30 13.94 12.95 -12.08
C ASN A 30 13.09 14.09 -12.72
N LYS A 31 11.82 13.84 -12.96
CA LYS A 31 10.84 14.84 -13.43
C LYS A 31 10.15 15.59 -12.29
N ILE A 32 10.33 15.17 -11.05
CA ILE A 32 9.71 15.80 -9.87
C ILE A 32 10.44 17.12 -9.60
N LYS A 33 9.69 18.22 -9.55
CA LYS A 33 10.18 19.54 -9.18
C LYS A 33 9.80 19.85 -7.75
N LYS A 34 10.72 20.48 -7.01
CA LYS A 34 10.43 20.98 -5.66
C LYS A 34 9.40 22.10 -5.77
N ALA A 35 8.30 21.97 -5.05
CA ALA A 35 7.31 23.04 -4.92
C ALA A 35 7.77 24.07 -3.89
N ASN A 36 7.62 25.37 -4.19
CA ASN A 36 7.87 26.46 -3.26
C ASN A 36 6.51 26.97 -2.73
N LEU A 37 5.93 26.22 -1.79
CA LEU A 37 4.61 26.48 -1.21
C LEU A 37 4.73 26.67 0.31
N LYS A 38 3.80 27.43 0.89
CA LYS A 38 3.65 27.54 2.35
C LYS A 38 3.11 26.23 2.92
N LYS A 39 3.37 25.97 4.22
CA LYS A 39 2.98 24.74 4.89
C LYS A 39 1.48 24.44 4.79
N ASP A 40 0.64 25.48 4.96
CA ASP A 40 -0.82 25.31 4.90
C ASP A 40 -1.30 24.98 3.51
N GLU A 41 -0.69 25.56 2.47
CA GLU A 41 -0.96 25.24 1.06
C GLU A 41 -0.54 23.80 0.74
N ILE A 42 0.62 23.35 1.27
CA ILE A 42 1.08 21.98 1.12
C ILE A 42 0.08 21.01 1.74
N ASN A 43 -0.33 21.25 2.99
CA ASN A 43 -1.28 20.39 3.69
C ASN A 43 -2.62 20.29 2.94
N HIS A 44 -3.15 21.43 2.51
CA HIS A 44 -4.39 21.47 1.74
C HIS A 44 -4.29 20.72 0.41
N ASN A 45 -3.18 20.90 -0.31
CA ASN A 45 -2.96 20.22 -1.58
C ASN A 45 -2.78 18.70 -1.39
N ILE A 46 -2.06 18.26 -0.35
CA ILE A 46 -1.92 16.83 -0.02
C ILE A 46 -3.29 16.23 0.27
N GLN A 47 -4.10 16.88 1.11
CA GLN A 47 -5.44 16.40 1.41
C GLN A 47 -6.27 16.22 0.14
N LYS A 48 -6.34 17.24 -0.72
CA LYS A 48 -7.07 17.16 -2.00
C LYS A 48 -6.56 16.05 -2.91
N LEU A 49 -5.24 15.86 -2.98
CA LEU A 49 -4.65 14.81 -3.80
C LEU A 49 -5.02 13.41 -3.29
N ILE A 50 -5.05 13.21 -1.98
CA ILE A 50 -5.48 11.95 -1.37
C ILE A 50 -6.98 11.71 -1.64
N GLU A 51 -7.83 12.69 -1.37
CA GLU A 51 -9.28 12.65 -1.64
C GLU A 51 -9.55 12.25 -3.09
N ASN A 52 -8.95 12.96 -4.04
CA ASN A 52 -9.11 12.70 -5.47
C ASN A 52 -8.55 11.31 -5.88
N SER A 53 -7.41 10.91 -5.32
CA SER A 53 -6.83 9.60 -5.59
C SER A 53 -7.76 8.48 -5.12
N VAL A 54 -8.35 8.58 -3.94
CA VAL A 54 -9.29 7.59 -3.42
C VAL A 54 -10.56 7.57 -4.28
N GLU A 55 -11.14 8.72 -4.60
CA GLU A 55 -12.34 8.81 -5.44
C GLU A 55 -12.14 8.13 -6.81
N ILE A 56 -10.99 8.38 -7.46
CA ILE A 56 -10.67 7.77 -8.77
C ILE A 56 -10.53 6.24 -8.62
N ASN A 57 -9.89 5.75 -7.57
CA ASN A 57 -9.68 4.33 -7.35
C ASN A 57 -10.96 3.59 -6.88
N LEU A 58 -11.97 4.30 -6.42
CA LEU A 58 -13.27 3.71 -6.08
C LEU A 58 -14.16 3.47 -7.30
N ARG A 59 -13.81 3.99 -8.49
CA ARG A 59 -14.56 3.76 -9.73
C ARG A 59 -14.46 2.30 -10.13
N SER A 60 -15.55 1.56 -9.94
CA SER A 60 -15.57 0.11 -10.16
C SER A 60 -16.98 -0.37 -10.42
N ASP A 61 -17.12 -1.36 -11.31
CA ASP A 61 -18.38 -2.07 -11.59
C ASP A 61 -18.66 -3.18 -10.55
N VAL A 62 -17.77 -3.36 -9.59
CA VAL A 62 -17.86 -4.41 -8.57
C VAL A 62 -17.67 -3.83 -7.17
N LYS A 63 -18.03 -4.60 -6.14
CA LYS A 63 -17.81 -4.20 -4.74
C LYS A 63 -16.33 -3.93 -4.46
N VAL A 64 -16.07 -2.75 -3.87
CA VAL A 64 -14.75 -2.32 -3.39
C VAL A 64 -14.72 -2.38 -1.87
N GLY A 65 -13.63 -2.84 -1.31
CA GLY A 65 -13.31 -2.77 0.12
C GLY A 65 -11.96 -2.09 0.35
N THR A 66 -11.59 -1.91 1.62
CA THR A 66 -10.30 -1.32 1.98
C THR A 66 -9.53 -2.20 2.96
N LEU A 67 -8.20 -2.16 2.88
CA LEU A 67 -7.34 -2.71 3.91
C LEU A 67 -7.23 -1.71 5.06
N LEU A 68 -7.46 -2.17 6.29
CA LEU A 68 -7.45 -1.33 7.48
C LEU A 68 -6.60 -1.98 8.57
N SER A 69 -5.31 -1.65 8.64
CA SER A 69 -4.39 -2.17 9.66
C SER A 69 -4.41 -1.40 10.99
N GLY A 70 -5.10 -0.26 11.04
CA GLY A 70 -5.04 0.67 12.17
C GLY A 70 -3.85 1.63 12.11
N GLY A 71 -2.97 1.51 11.12
CA GLY A 71 -1.93 2.50 10.81
C GLY A 71 -2.51 3.75 10.15
N ILE A 72 -1.75 4.85 10.16
CA ILE A 72 -2.18 6.17 9.64
C ILE A 72 -2.63 6.07 8.18
N ASP A 73 -1.82 5.49 7.31
CA ASP A 73 -2.08 5.45 5.87
C ASP A 73 -3.37 4.68 5.55
N SER A 74 -3.51 3.47 6.10
CA SER A 74 -4.71 2.65 5.90
C SER A 74 -5.97 3.30 6.47
N SER A 75 -5.83 4.04 7.58
CA SER A 75 -6.93 4.76 8.21
C SER A 75 -7.39 5.94 7.36
N ILE A 76 -6.46 6.74 6.83
CA ILE A 76 -6.77 7.86 5.93
C ILE A 76 -7.50 7.35 4.68
N ILE A 77 -6.97 6.33 4.02
CA ILE A 77 -7.60 5.76 2.82
C ILE A 77 -8.99 5.20 3.12
N SER A 78 -9.15 4.47 4.24
CA SER A 78 -10.45 3.92 4.62
C SER A 78 -11.46 5.01 5.02
N TYR A 79 -11.00 6.09 5.66
CA TYR A 79 -11.85 7.24 5.98
C TYR A 79 -12.32 7.95 4.72
N GLU A 80 -11.41 8.26 3.79
CA GLU A 80 -11.81 8.89 2.53
C GLU A 80 -12.77 8.01 1.72
N ALA A 81 -12.51 6.70 1.65
CA ALA A 81 -13.40 5.76 0.99
C ALA A 81 -14.81 5.71 1.64
N SER A 82 -14.90 5.88 2.96
CA SER A 82 -16.18 5.87 3.68
C SER A 82 -17.13 7.01 3.29
N LYS A 83 -16.58 8.12 2.76
CA LYS A 83 -17.39 9.25 2.28
C LYS A 83 -18.15 8.93 0.97
N HIS A 84 -17.68 7.96 0.23
CA HIS A 84 -18.19 7.60 -1.11
C HIS A 84 -18.95 6.27 -1.13
N LEU A 85 -18.64 5.34 -0.23
CA LEU A 85 -19.23 4.01 -0.19
C LEU A 85 -20.44 3.96 0.76
N LYS A 86 -21.61 3.58 0.25
CA LYS A 86 -22.82 3.36 1.08
C LYS A 86 -22.61 2.23 2.10
N GLU A 87 -21.94 1.18 1.70
CA GLU A 87 -21.51 0.07 2.55
C GLU A 87 -20.03 -0.19 2.30
N GLN A 88 -19.22 0.02 3.31
CA GLN A 88 -17.79 -0.24 3.24
C GLN A 88 -17.42 -1.52 3.96
N ASN A 89 -16.68 -2.39 3.27
CA ASN A 89 -16.04 -3.55 3.89
C ASN A 89 -14.58 -3.23 4.15
N THR A 90 -14.11 -3.46 5.37
CA THR A 90 -12.73 -3.26 5.77
C THR A 90 -12.13 -4.58 6.26
N PHE A 91 -10.84 -4.83 5.94
CA PHE A 91 -10.17 -6.08 6.24
C PHE A 91 -8.83 -5.81 6.92
N CYS A 92 -8.52 -6.65 7.92
CA CYS A 92 -7.24 -6.63 8.63
C CYS A 92 -6.76 -8.07 8.87
N VAL A 93 -5.45 -8.29 8.91
CA VAL A 93 -4.85 -9.50 9.47
C VAL A 93 -4.19 -9.15 10.79
N ASN A 94 -4.53 -9.93 11.81
CA ASN A 94 -3.99 -9.81 13.14
C ASN A 94 -3.08 -11.00 13.46
N PHE A 95 -1.89 -10.74 13.98
CA PHE A 95 -0.97 -11.75 14.45
C PHE A 95 -1.16 -11.93 15.96
N LYS A 96 -1.70 -13.07 16.42
CA LYS A 96 -2.09 -13.32 17.81
C LYS A 96 -1.00 -13.07 18.87
N ASN A 97 0.28 -13.07 18.47
CA ASN A 97 1.41 -13.01 19.41
C ASN A 97 2.18 -11.67 19.39
N LYS A 98 1.70 -10.64 18.70
CA LYS A 98 2.34 -9.32 18.75
C LYS A 98 1.82 -8.48 19.91
N LYS A 99 2.75 -7.87 20.69
CA LYS A 99 2.43 -6.93 21.79
C LYS A 99 1.61 -5.72 21.31
N ASN A 100 1.76 -5.30 20.06
CA ASN A 100 0.96 -4.24 19.43
C ASN A 100 -0.17 -4.89 18.65
N ASN A 101 -1.38 -4.80 19.16
CA ASN A 101 -2.57 -5.40 18.58
C ASN A 101 -3.19 -4.44 17.55
N GLU A 102 -2.59 -4.38 16.36
CA GLU A 102 -3.08 -3.58 15.22
C GLU A 102 -4.56 -3.87 14.90
N GLY A 103 -5.01 -5.11 15.13
CA GLY A 103 -6.40 -5.50 14.93
C GLY A 103 -7.39 -4.78 15.86
N ASN A 104 -6.97 -4.41 17.09
CA ASN A 104 -7.82 -3.63 17.98
C ASN A 104 -7.98 -2.19 17.51
N ASP A 105 -6.91 -1.57 17.02
CA ASP A 105 -6.95 -0.20 16.51
C ASP A 105 -7.73 -0.14 15.19
N ALA A 106 -7.53 -1.13 14.31
CA ALA A 106 -8.34 -1.30 13.11
C ALA A 106 -9.83 -1.44 13.45
N LYS A 107 -10.18 -2.25 14.46
CA LYS A 107 -11.56 -2.43 14.92
C LYS A 107 -12.18 -1.13 15.45
N LYS A 108 -11.46 -0.38 16.29
CA LYS A 108 -11.94 0.92 16.80
C LYS A 108 -12.18 1.91 15.65
N PHE A 109 -11.23 1.98 14.72
CA PHE A 109 -11.35 2.89 13.59
C PHE A 109 -12.48 2.47 12.64
N SER A 110 -12.69 1.17 12.43
CA SER A 110 -13.80 0.64 11.63
C SER A 110 -15.17 1.03 12.20
N GLN A 111 -15.29 1.07 13.53
CA GLN A 111 -16.50 1.56 14.21
C GLN A 111 -16.70 3.05 13.98
N PHE A 112 -15.62 3.84 14.04
CA PHE A 112 -15.67 5.28 13.78
C PHE A 112 -16.18 5.60 12.37
N ILE A 113 -15.72 4.86 11.35
CA ILE A 113 -16.16 5.05 9.96
C ILE A 113 -17.40 4.21 9.59
N ASN A 114 -18.03 3.55 10.56
CA ASN A 114 -19.21 2.71 10.38
C ASN A 114 -19.06 1.65 9.27
N SER A 115 -17.92 0.96 9.22
CA SER A 115 -17.63 -0.07 8.21
C SER A 115 -17.91 -1.49 8.72
N LYS A 116 -18.22 -2.40 7.80
CA LYS A 116 -18.30 -3.84 8.05
C LYS A 116 -16.87 -4.38 8.13
N HIS A 117 -16.33 -4.50 9.34
CA HIS A 117 -14.94 -4.90 9.58
C HIS A 117 -14.77 -6.40 9.75
N LYS A 118 -13.78 -6.95 9.05
CA LYS A 118 -13.35 -8.33 9.22
C LYS A 118 -11.88 -8.38 9.66
N ASN A 119 -11.67 -8.89 10.86
CA ASN A 119 -10.34 -9.18 11.38
C ASN A 119 -10.02 -10.67 11.21
N LEU A 120 -8.89 -10.98 10.60
CA LEU A 120 -8.40 -12.33 10.35
C LEU A 120 -7.25 -12.62 11.32
N ASP A 121 -7.49 -13.51 12.28
CA ASP A 121 -6.45 -13.95 13.21
C ASP A 121 -5.57 -15.00 12.54
N LEU A 122 -4.33 -14.64 12.24
CA LEU A 122 -3.35 -15.53 11.64
C LEU A 122 -2.57 -16.30 12.71
N LYS A 123 -2.58 -17.62 12.61
CA LYS A 123 -1.72 -18.53 13.38
C LYS A 123 -0.45 -18.85 12.59
N ILE A 124 0.60 -19.23 13.30
CA ILE A 124 1.89 -19.57 12.67
C ILE A 124 1.76 -20.77 11.72
N GLU A 125 0.97 -21.77 12.11
CA GLU A 125 0.72 -22.97 11.29
C GLU A 125 0.04 -22.61 9.97
N ASP A 126 -0.96 -21.73 10.03
CA ASP A 126 -1.68 -21.25 8.85
C ASP A 126 -0.76 -20.45 7.91
N PHE A 127 0.25 -19.75 8.47
CA PHE A 127 1.24 -19.01 7.71
C PHE A 127 2.05 -19.94 6.79
N PHE A 128 2.61 -21.02 7.33
CA PHE A 128 3.42 -21.96 6.55
C PHE A 128 2.60 -22.71 5.49
N HIS A 129 1.40 -23.16 5.85
CA HIS A 129 0.47 -23.78 4.91
C HIS A 129 0.11 -22.87 3.74
N THR A 130 -0.17 -21.61 4.07
CA THR A 130 -0.50 -20.59 3.04
C THR A 130 0.71 -20.29 2.16
N LEU A 131 1.91 -20.20 2.74
CA LEU A 131 3.14 -19.96 2.00
C LEU A 131 3.44 -21.10 1.01
N GLU A 132 3.27 -22.35 1.43
CA GLU A 132 3.40 -23.51 0.55
C GLU A 132 2.41 -23.46 -0.62
N HIS A 133 1.16 -23.09 -0.34
CA HIS A 133 0.17 -22.92 -1.41
C HIS A 133 0.55 -21.81 -2.39
N ILE A 134 0.96 -20.66 -1.87
CA ILE A 134 1.38 -19.51 -2.69
C ILE A 134 2.58 -19.87 -3.57
N SER A 135 3.55 -20.63 -3.05
CA SER A 135 4.73 -21.03 -3.82
C SER A 135 4.41 -21.87 -5.07
N LYS A 136 3.28 -22.57 -5.05
CA LYS A 136 2.80 -23.40 -6.18
C LYS A 136 2.05 -22.61 -7.25
N ILE A 137 1.51 -21.43 -6.89
CA ILE A 137 0.69 -20.60 -7.79
C ILE A 137 1.38 -19.30 -8.23
N SER A 138 2.52 -18.98 -7.63
CA SER A 138 3.28 -17.77 -7.97
C SER A 138 4.24 -18.04 -9.12
N ASP A 139 4.26 -17.16 -10.09
CA ASP A 139 5.18 -17.22 -11.23
C ASP A 139 6.63 -16.86 -10.84
N GLU A 140 6.81 -16.17 -9.74
CA GLU A 140 8.11 -15.74 -9.25
C GLU A 140 8.28 -15.97 -7.74
N PRO A 141 9.52 -16.21 -7.27
CA PRO A 141 9.81 -16.28 -5.83
C PRO A 141 9.53 -14.94 -5.15
N HIS A 142 8.82 -14.96 -4.05
CA HIS A 142 8.58 -13.79 -3.20
C HIS A 142 9.46 -13.82 -1.97
N ALA A 143 10.19 -12.73 -1.71
CA ALA A 143 11.00 -12.55 -0.49
C ALA A 143 10.29 -11.72 0.58
N ASP A 144 9.06 -11.22 0.31
CA ASP A 144 8.28 -10.42 1.24
C ASP A 144 7.23 -11.27 1.95
N SER A 145 7.30 -11.31 3.29
CA SER A 145 6.36 -12.06 4.13
C SER A 145 4.93 -11.52 4.09
N SER A 146 4.71 -10.31 3.58
CA SER A 146 3.39 -9.69 3.43
C SER A 146 2.49 -10.40 2.42
N ILE A 147 3.05 -11.28 1.60
CA ILE A 147 2.29 -12.06 0.60
C ILE A 147 1.26 -12.98 1.28
N VAL A 148 1.58 -13.54 2.45
CA VAL A 148 0.66 -14.45 3.17
C VAL A 148 -0.57 -13.70 3.70
N PRO A 149 -0.43 -12.61 4.48
CA PRO A 149 -1.59 -11.82 4.88
C PRO A 149 -2.38 -11.27 3.69
N SER A 150 -1.72 -10.84 2.62
CA SER A 150 -2.37 -10.35 1.40
C SER A 150 -3.22 -11.43 0.74
N PHE A 151 -2.72 -12.66 0.65
CA PHE A 151 -3.47 -13.79 0.11
C PHE A 151 -4.71 -14.10 0.96
N LEU A 152 -4.56 -14.16 2.30
CA LEU A 152 -5.66 -14.47 3.22
C LEU A 152 -6.75 -13.40 3.18
N ILE A 153 -6.37 -12.13 3.15
CA ILE A 153 -7.32 -11.02 3.00
C ILE A 153 -8.06 -11.12 1.67
N SER A 154 -7.34 -11.37 0.57
CA SER A 154 -7.94 -11.50 -0.75
C SER A 154 -8.93 -12.65 -0.83
N LYS A 155 -8.61 -13.79 -0.19
CA LYS A 155 -9.49 -14.95 -0.06
C LYS A 155 -10.76 -14.59 0.72
N GLU A 156 -10.62 -13.91 1.85
CA GLU A 156 -11.76 -13.50 2.67
C GLU A 156 -12.62 -12.44 1.97
N ALA A 157 -12.01 -11.46 1.31
CA ALA A 157 -12.72 -10.46 0.52
C ALA A 157 -13.56 -11.12 -0.58
N LYS A 158 -12.99 -12.10 -1.27
CA LYS A 158 -13.71 -12.92 -2.26
C LYS A 158 -14.93 -13.63 -1.65
N ASN A 159 -14.80 -14.20 -0.45
CA ASN A 159 -15.91 -14.86 0.25
C ASN A 159 -17.05 -13.89 0.57
N GLN A 160 -16.74 -12.60 0.73
CA GLN A 160 -17.72 -11.52 0.97
C GLN A 160 -18.16 -10.80 -0.32
N ASN A 161 -17.88 -11.38 -1.48
CA ASN A 161 -18.15 -10.78 -2.80
C ASN A 161 -17.48 -9.41 -3.03
N VAL A 162 -16.39 -9.12 -2.33
CA VAL A 162 -15.53 -7.96 -2.56
C VAL A 162 -14.42 -8.38 -3.53
N LYS A 163 -14.36 -7.76 -4.71
CA LYS A 163 -13.41 -8.12 -5.77
C LYS A 163 -12.25 -7.15 -5.90
N VAL A 164 -12.38 -5.95 -5.34
CA VAL A 164 -11.35 -4.91 -5.36
C VAL A 164 -11.05 -4.48 -3.94
N LEU A 165 -9.77 -4.38 -3.60
CA LEU A 165 -9.30 -3.87 -2.32
C LEU A 165 -8.37 -2.68 -2.56
N ILE A 166 -8.64 -1.57 -1.90
CA ILE A 166 -7.78 -0.39 -1.87
C ILE A 166 -6.95 -0.42 -0.59
N SER A 167 -5.68 -0.06 -0.68
CA SER A 167 -4.74 -0.05 0.45
C SER A 167 -4.02 1.28 0.58
N GLY A 168 -3.40 1.52 1.76
CA GLY A 168 -2.49 2.63 2.00
C GLY A 168 -1.07 2.42 1.46
N ALA A 169 -0.83 1.39 0.65
CA ALA A 169 0.48 1.13 0.07
C ALA A 169 0.99 2.32 -0.75
N GLY A 170 2.25 2.68 -0.60
CA GLY A 170 2.85 3.88 -1.19
C GLY A 170 2.92 5.07 -0.22
N GLY A 171 2.19 5.06 0.89
CA GLY A 171 2.24 6.11 1.91
C GLY A 171 3.64 6.26 2.52
N ASP A 172 4.21 5.18 3.00
CA ASP A 172 5.56 5.16 3.58
C ASP A 172 6.65 5.58 2.58
N GLU A 173 6.49 5.24 1.30
CA GLU A 173 7.41 5.62 0.23
C GLU A 173 7.40 7.14 -0.04
N ILE A 174 6.23 7.76 0.06
CA ILE A 174 6.05 9.20 -0.21
C ILE A 174 6.34 10.04 1.04
N PHE A 175 5.86 9.61 2.21
CA PHE A 175 5.89 10.37 3.45
C PHE A 175 6.97 9.91 4.45
N ALA A 176 7.87 9.02 4.01
CA ALA A 176 9.03 8.58 4.77
C ALA A 176 8.71 7.84 6.10
N GLY A 177 7.74 6.92 6.09
CA GLY A 177 7.30 6.15 7.28
C GLY A 177 8.26 5.05 7.74
N TYR A 178 9.13 4.52 6.86
CA TYR A 178 10.03 3.42 7.22
C TYR A 178 11.17 3.83 8.14
N LYS A 179 11.55 2.97 9.07
CA LYS A 179 12.71 3.17 9.96
C LYS A 179 14.02 3.46 9.19
N ARG A 180 14.21 2.89 8.02
CA ARG A 180 15.37 3.15 7.14
C ARG A 180 15.44 4.61 6.68
N HIS A 181 14.33 5.31 6.55
CA HIS A 181 14.32 6.73 6.19
C HIS A 181 14.92 7.58 7.31
N TYR A 182 14.59 7.29 8.58
CA TYR A 182 15.19 7.97 9.73
C TYR A 182 16.71 7.73 9.82
N SER A 183 17.16 6.52 9.53
CA SER A 183 18.60 6.22 9.51
C SER A 183 19.33 7.00 8.42
N SER A 184 18.71 7.16 7.24
CA SER A 184 19.28 7.94 6.13
C SER A 184 19.38 9.44 6.49
N PHE A 185 18.35 10.02 7.10
CA PHE A 185 18.38 11.41 7.58
C PHE A 185 19.46 11.61 8.64
N ARG A 186 19.61 10.68 9.60
CA ARG A 186 20.63 10.75 10.63
C ARG A 186 22.05 10.69 10.02
N ASN A 187 22.27 9.78 9.07
CA ASN A 187 23.57 9.66 8.39
C ASN A 187 23.89 10.92 7.56
N LEU A 188 22.90 11.51 6.91
CA LEU A 188 23.08 12.78 6.20
C LEU A 188 23.46 13.92 7.16
N PHE A 189 22.82 13.99 8.32
CA PHE A 189 23.12 14.99 9.36
C PHE A 189 24.55 14.82 9.92
N PHE A 190 24.97 13.59 10.23
CA PHE A 190 26.33 13.31 10.68
C PHE A 190 27.39 13.54 9.59
N GLY A 191 27.05 13.25 8.32
CA GLY A 191 27.91 13.57 7.17
C GLY A 191 28.14 15.08 7.00
N ILE A 192 27.12 15.89 7.22
CA ILE A 192 27.23 17.36 7.20
C ILE A 192 28.11 17.84 8.36
N LEU A 193 27.94 17.32 9.57
CA LEU A 193 28.75 17.69 10.74
C LEU A 193 30.22 17.34 10.55
N ASN A 194 30.53 16.17 9.98
CA ASN A 194 31.91 15.76 9.71
C ASN A 194 32.59 16.62 8.62
N ASN A 195 31.82 17.19 7.69
CA ASN A 195 32.35 18.09 6.65
C ASN A 195 32.52 19.56 7.12
N VAL A 196 31.94 19.92 8.28
CA VAL A 196 32.03 21.28 8.85
C VAL A 196 33.18 21.38 9.89
N GLY A 197 33.93 20.29 10.13
CA GLY A 197 35.18 20.32 10.93
C GLY A 197 34.96 20.78 12.37
N PHE A 198 34.33 19.92 13.19
CA PHE A 198 34.44 19.97 14.66
C PHE A 198 35.33 18.80 15.12
#